data_878f92b51e3c79cc565b6a3a472763e1
#
_entry.id   878f92b51e3c79cc565b6a3a472763e1
#
_cell.length_a   1.000
_cell.length_b   1.000
_cell.length_c   1.000
_cell.angle_alpha   90.00
_cell.angle_beta   90.00
_cell.angle_gamma   90.00
#
_symmetry.space_group_name_H-M   'P 1'
#
loop_
_entity.id
_entity.type
_entity.pdbx_description
1 polymer ?
#
loop_
_entity_poly.entity_id
_entity_poly.type
_entity_poly.pdbx_seq_one_letter_code
_entity_poly.pdbx_strand_id
1 'polypeptide(L)'
;LNLPNKVFERVEVNMDQEQRNIYEKVRKELSIEIIKDGKLEIEEFNFIAVRLMRLIQISSLPSIYDESYKNKAPKLKALEQIIERIPQDEKVIIWANYIKSSEILFNEFQSKGAVLLNGDIDIDQRNHAIERFKKDKKIKFMIATYGTAKEGLTLTVANHSIFFERNFSLADYLQAQDRIHRISQNKISYIYN
;
A
#
# COMPACT_ATOMS: atom_id res chain seq x y z
N LEU A 1 -30.98 2.40 2.12
CA LEU A 1 -29.76 3.17 2.43
C LEU A 1 -28.99 3.32 1.11
N ASN A 2 -28.97 4.54 0.55
CA ASN A 2 -28.18 4.82 -0.65
C ASN A 2 -26.78 5.25 -0.21
N LEU A 3 -25.79 4.37 -0.35
CA LEU A 3 -24.38 4.74 -0.25
C LEU A 3 -23.96 5.44 -1.55
N PRO A 4 -23.11 6.48 -1.49
CA PRO A 4 -22.49 7.06 -2.68
C PRO A 4 -21.74 5.99 -3.50
N ASN A 5 -21.61 6.23 -4.79
CA ASN A 5 -20.93 5.28 -5.68
C ASN A 5 -19.44 5.12 -5.33
N LYS A 6 -18.90 3.93 -5.62
CA LYS A 6 -17.45 3.69 -5.73
C LYS A 6 -17.01 3.94 -7.19
N VAL A 7 -15.95 4.72 -7.36
CA VAL A 7 -15.28 4.92 -8.65
C VAL A 7 -13.92 4.25 -8.58
N PHE A 8 -13.64 3.36 -9.53
CA PHE A 8 -12.37 2.64 -9.59
C PHE A 8 -11.49 3.23 -10.70
N GLU A 9 -10.25 3.55 -10.36
CA GLU A 9 -9.22 3.96 -11.31
C GLU A 9 -8.07 2.96 -11.26
N ARG A 10 -7.72 2.40 -12.42
CA ARG A 10 -6.54 1.54 -12.58
C ARG A 10 -5.40 2.38 -13.11
N VAL A 11 -4.27 2.37 -12.41
CA VAL A 11 -3.07 3.11 -12.77
C VAL A 11 -1.96 2.12 -13.13
N GLU A 12 -1.59 2.09 -14.40
CA GLU A 12 -0.50 1.23 -14.88
C GLU A 12 0.82 1.97 -14.80
N VAL A 13 1.81 1.32 -14.20
CA VAL A 13 3.15 1.89 -13.97
C VAL A 13 4.21 0.95 -14.54
N ASN A 14 5.04 1.45 -15.43
CA ASN A 14 6.17 0.71 -15.96
C ASN A 14 7.39 0.84 -15.04
N MET A 15 8.10 -0.27 -14.84
CA MET A 15 9.40 -0.27 -14.16
C MET A 15 10.41 0.52 -14.97
N ASP A 16 11.28 1.27 -14.31
CA ASP A 16 12.49 1.80 -14.94
C ASP A 16 13.51 0.68 -15.21
N GLN A 17 14.58 1.01 -15.93
CA GLN A 17 15.55 0.00 -16.38
C GLN A 17 16.29 -0.66 -15.20
N GLU A 18 16.64 0.11 -14.18
CA GLU A 18 17.35 -0.40 -13.01
C GLU A 18 16.45 -1.32 -12.18
N GLN A 19 15.22 -0.91 -11.89
CA GLN A 19 14.21 -1.72 -11.22
C GLN A 19 13.94 -3.01 -11.99
N ARG A 20 13.82 -2.94 -13.32
CA ARG A 20 13.62 -4.11 -14.18
C ARG A 20 14.78 -5.08 -14.09
N ASN A 21 16.02 -4.60 -14.08
CA ASN A 21 17.20 -5.45 -13.95
C ASN A 21 17.21 -6.22 -12.62
N ILE A 22 16.90 -5.54 -11.52
CA ILE A 22 16.78 -6.17 -10.20
C ILE A 22 15.66 -7.23 -10.20
N TYR A 23 14.50 -6.89 -10.74
CA TYR A 23 13.35 -7.78 -10.82
C TYR A 23 13.65 -9.04 -11.63
N GLU A 24 14.22 -8.91 -12.84
CA GLU A 24 14.55 -10.03 -13.71
C GLU A 24 15.62 -10.94 -13.13
N LYS A 25 16.58 -10.41 -12.38
CA LYS A 25 17.58 -11.22 -11.66
C LYS A 25 16.88 -12.15 -10.66
N VAL A 26 16.04 -11.62 -9.79
CA VAL A 26 15.32 -12.42 -8.79
C VAL A 26 14.34 -13.40 -9.44
N ARG A 27 13.67 -12.99 -10.51
CA ARG A 27 12.75 -13.85 -11.28
C ARG A 27 13.47 -15.06 -11.90
N LYS A 28 14.65 -14.84 -12.49
CA LYS A 28 15.47 -15.93 -13.07
C LYS A 28 15.95 -16.92 -12.02
N GLU A 29 16.41 -16.44 -10.88
CA GLU A 29 16.81 -17.28 -9.76
C GLU A 29 15.65 -18.16 -9.28
N LEU A 30 14.44 -17.63 -9.16
CA LEU A 30 13.24 -18.37 -8.81
C LEU A 30 12.91 -19.47 -9.85
N SER A 31 13.00 -19.14 -11.15
CA SER A 31 12.69 -20.08 -12.23
C SER A 31 13.64 -21.27 -12.28
N ILE A 32 14.92 -21.08 -11.99
CA ILE A 32 15.94 -22.13 -12.00
C ILE A 32 15.67 -23.16 -10.88
N GLU A 33 15.20 -22.72 -9.73
CA GLU A 33 14.92 -23.61 -8.59
C GLU A 33 13.65 -24.43 -8.79
N ILE A 34 12.59 -23.85 -9.30
CA ILE A 34 11.34 -24.56 -9.61
C ILE A 34 11.57 -25.71 -10.62
N ILE A 35 12.51 -25.55 -11.55
CA ILE A 35 12.80 -26.56 -12.60
C ILE A 35 13.67 -27.71 -12.05
N LYS A 36 14.49 -27.49 -11.02
CA LYS A 36 15.42 -28.48 -10.53
C LYS A 36 14.79 -29.67 -9.80
N ASP A 37 13.70 -29.47 -9.12
CA ASP A 37 13.27 -30.43 -8.09
C ASP A 37 11.90 -31.10 -8.29
N GLY A 38 11.22 -31.03 -9.38
CA GLY A 38 10.03 -31.84 -9.76
C GLY A 38 9.07 -32.36 -8.67
N LYS A 39 9.42 -32.21 -7.36
CA LYS A 39 8.60 -32.45 -6.18
C LYS A 39 8.89 -31.33 -5.18
N LEU A 40 7.90 -30.52 -4.89
CA LEU A 40 7.97 -29.41 -3.92
C LEU A 40 7.88 -29.98 -2.48
N GLU A 41 8.94 -29.90 -1.72
CA GLU A 41 8.91 -30.09 -0.27
C GLU A 41 8.44 -28.80 0.45
N ILE A 42 8.01 -28.90 1.72
CA ILE A 42 7.47 -27.75 2.46
C ILE A 42 8.50 -26.61 2.60
N GLU A 43 9.78 -26.94 2.73
CA GLU A 43 10.87 -25.96 2.82
C GLU A 43 11.03 -25.18 1.51
N GLU A 44 10.91 -25.84 0.37
CA GLU A 44 10.94 -25.23 -0.96
C GLU A 44 9.75 -24.32 -1.22
N PHE A 45 8.55 -24.68 -0.72
CA PHE A 45 7.37 -23.83 -0.79
C PHE A 45 7.58 -22.50 -0.05
N ASN A 46 8.14 -22.53 1.16
CA ASN A 46 8.48 -21.34 1.94
C ASN A 46 9.48 -20.46 1.20
N PHE A 47 10.47 -21.06 0.55
CA PHE A 47 11.46 -20.36 -0.22
C PHE A 47 10.88 -19.65 -1.46
N ILE A 48 9.98 -20.32 -2.19
CA ILE A 48 9.24 -19.75 -3.31
C ILE A 48 8.37 -18.58 -2.84
N ALA A 49 7.64 -18.75 -1.74
CA ALA A 49 6.80 -17.70 -1.17
C ALA A 49 7.60 -16.44 -0.79
N VAL A 50 8.77 -16.61 -0.17
CA VAL A 50 9.68 -15.50 0.17
C VAL A 50 10.12 -14.76 -1.10
N ARG A 51 10.48 -15.47 -2.17
CA ARG A 51 10.91 -14.85 -3.43
C ARG A 51 9.77 -14.14 -4.15
N LEU A 52 8.57 -14.70 -4.15
CA LEU A 52 7.39 -14.00 -4.66
C LEU A 52 7.14 -12.70 -3.90
N MET A 53 7.27 -12.71 -2.57
CA MET A 53 7.19 -11.48 -1.77
C MET A 53 8.26 -10.46 -2.17
N ARG A 54 9.51 -10.90 -2.43
CA ARG A 54 10.59 -10.01 -2.91
C ARG A 54 10.25 -9.40 -4.27
N LEU A 55 9.69 -10.16 -5.20
CA LEU A 55 9.25 -9.62 -6.49
C LEU A 55 8.17 -8.55 -6.33
N ILE A 56 7.23 -8.72 -5.39
CA ILE A 56 6.22 -7.69 -5.07
C ILE A 56 6.90 -6.44 -4.50
N GLN A 57 7.82 -6.60 -3.56
CA GLN A 57 8.58 -5.48 -2.98
C GLN A 57 9.36 -4.72 -4.05
N ILE A 58 10.11 -5.44 -4.91
CA ILE A 58 10.87 -4.84 -6.02
C ILE A 58 9.93 -4.10 -6.97
N SER A 59 8.75 -4.64 -7.27
CA SER A 59 7.79 -4.00 -8.17
C SER A 59 7.20 -2.70 -7.61
N SER A 60 7.28 -2.48 -6.30
CA SER A 60 6.75 -1.31 -5.62
C SER A 60 7.85 -0.33 -5.21
N LEU A 61 8.79 -0.79 -4.39
CA LEU A 61 9.89 0.00 -3.82
C LEU A 61 11.19 -0.83 -3.87
N PRO A 62 11.94 -0.79 -4.98
CA PRO A 62 13.15 -1.58 -5.17
C PRO A 62 14.19 -1.41 -4.07
N SER A 63 14.28 -0.21 -3.48
CA SER A 63 15.20 0.11 -2.39
C SER A 63 15.01 -0.71 -1.12
N ILE A 64 13.86 -1.36 -0.94
CA ILE A 64 13.63 -2.29 0.18
C ILE A 64 14.46 -3.56 0.01
N TYR A 65 14.65 -4.00 -1.22
CA TYR A 65 15.40 -5.20 -1.58
C TYR A 65 16.86 -4.92 -1.86
N ASP A 66 17.14 -3.82 -2.57
CA ASP A 66 18.48 -3.43 -3.01
C ASP A 66 18.72 -1.95 -2.65
N GLU A 67 19.53 -1.74 -1.62
CA GLU A 67 19.87 -0.39 -1.12
C GLU A 67 20.71 0.41 -2.13
N SER A 68 21.26 -0.21 -3.17
CA SER A 68 21.97 0.48 -4.23
C SER A 68 21.04 1.23 -5.19
N TYR A 69 19.76 0.86 -5.25
CA TYR A 69 18.73 1.56 -6.00
C TYR A 69 18.46 2.94 -5.36
N LYS A 70 18.92 4.01 -6.03
CA LYS A 70 18.81 5.40 -5.53
C LYS A 70 17.77 6.23 -6.25
N ASN A 71 17.19 5.72 -7.33
CA ASN A 71 16.16 6.42 -8.06
C ASN A 71 14.86 6.48 -7.27
N LYS A 72 14.05 7.51 -7.50
CA LYS A 72 12.68 7.50 -7.00
C LYS A 72 11.87 6.45 -7.77
N ALA A 73 11.31 5.48 -7.06
CA ALA A 73 10.56 4.38 -7.67
C ALA A 73 9.43 4.90 -8.57
N PRO A 74 9.24 4.35 -9.78
CA PRO A 74 8.16 4.77 -10.70
C PRO A 74 6.79 4.76 -10.07
N LYS A 75 6.50 3.78 -9.22
CA LYS A 75 5.22 3.68 -8.51
C LYS A 75 5.01 4.80 -7.50
N LEU A 76 6.10 5.28 -6.86
CA LEU A 76 6.05 6.44 -5.97
C LEU A 76 5.80 7.74 -6.75
N LYS A 77 6.39 7.89 -7.94
CA LYS A 77 6.09 9.01 -8.84
C LYS A 77 4.62 9.02 -9.28
N ALA A 78 4.09 7.85 -9.65
CA ALA A 78 2.69 7.72 -10.02
C ALA A 78 1.74 8.04 -8.85
N LEU A 79 2.09 7.62 -7.63
CA LEU A 79 1.35 7.97 -6.41
C LEU A 79 1.29 9.49 -6.21
N GLU A 80 2.41 10.20 -6.40
CA GLU A 80 2.43 11.66 -6.30
C GLU A 80 1.52 12.32 -7.34
N GLN A 81 1.55 11.85 -8.59
CA GLN A 81 0.67 12.34 -9.65
C GLN A 81 -0.82 12.14 -9.36
N ILE A 82 -1.18 11.02 -8.71
CA ILE A 82 -2.55 10.80 -8.24
C ILE A 82 -2.90 11.84 -7.17
N ILE A 83 -2.02 12.02 -6.18
CA ILE A 83 -2.24 12.92 -5.05
C ILE A 83 -2.37 14.39 -5.50
N GLU A 84 -1.63 14.82 -6.51
CA GLU A 84 -1.71 16.17 -7.07
C GLU A 84 -3.10 16.49 -7.65
N ARG A 85 -3.84 15.48 -8.11
CA ARG A 85 -5.21 15.62 -8.64
C ARG A 85 -6.28 15.65 -7.55
N ILE A 86 -5.95 15.26 -6.31
CA ILE A 86 -6.91 15.19 -5.21
C ILE A 86 -7.03 16.55 -4.50
N PRO A 87 -8.25 17.08 -4.32
CA PRO A 87 -8.48 18.34 -3.61
C PRO A 87 -7.79 18.39 -2.25
N GLN A 88 -7.33 19.57 -1.85
CA GLN A 88 -6.55 19.73 -0.61
C GLN A 88 -7.37 19.46 0.66
N ASP A 89 -8.66 19.64 0.62
CA ASP A 89 -9.58 19.38 1.72
C ASP A 89 -10.07 17.93 1.79
N GLU A 90 -9.70 17.08 0.84
CA GLU A 90 -10.06 15.66 0.82
C GLU A 90 -8.95 14.79 1.39
N LYS A 91 -9.36 13.83 2.24
CA LYS A 91 -8.44 12.93 2.94
C LYS A 91 -8.24 11.63 2.17
N VAL A 92 -7.03 11.09 2.28
CA VAL A 92 -6.54 9.95 1.51
C VAL A 92 -6.03 8.88 2.45
N ILE A 93 -6.38 7.61 2.19
CA ILE A 93 -5.73 6.46 2.81
C ILE A 93 -4.86 5.78 1.76
N ILE A 94 -3.59 5.54 2.10
CA ILE A 94 -2.63 4.84 1.26
C ILE A 94 -2.31 3.50 1.93
N TRP A 95 -2.63 2.41 1.23
CA TRP A 95 -2.46 1.06 1.72
C TRP A 95 -1.12 0.49 1.25
N ALA A 96 -0.32 0.03 2.21
CA ALA A 96 0.90 -0.72 2.00
C ALA A 96 0.74 -2.17 2.49
N ASN A 97 1.47 -3.10 1.89
CA ASN A 97 1.46 -4.48 2.34
C ASN A 97 2.54 -4.77 3.40
N TYR A 98 3.65 -4.05 3.35
CA TYR A 98 4.81 -4.26 4.22
C TYR A 98 5.03 -3.06 5.16
N ILE A 99 5.49 -3.33 6.38
CA ILE A 99 5.83 -2.31 7.37
C ILE A 99 6.86 -1.34 6.79
N LYS A 100 7.94 -1.88 6.20
CA LYS A 100 8.99 -1.07 5.57
C LYS A 100 8.47 -0.14 4.48
N SER A 101 7.53 -0.63 3.65
CA SER A 101 6.87 0.21 2.63
C SER A 101 6.06 1.34 3.28
N SER A 102 5.33 1.02 4.36
CA SER A 102 4.55 2.03 5.08
C SER A 102 5.41 3.11 5.71
N GLU A 103 6.59 2.77 6.22
CA GLU A 103 7.56 3.73 6.77
C GLU A 103 8.14 4.64 5.69
N ILE A 104 8.53 4.08 4.54
CA ILE A 104 9.04 4.87 3.40
C ILE A 104 7.97 5.85 2.93
N LEU A 105 6.73 5.38 2.75
CA LEU A 105 5.60 6.23 2.37
C LEU A 105 5.33 7.31 3.42
N PHE A 106 5.37 6.96 4.71
CA PHE A 106 5.18 7.93 5.78
C PHE A 106 6.26 9.01 5.73
N ASN A 107 7.53 8.66 5.58
CA ASN A 107 8.63 9.61 5.48
C ASN A 107 8.47 10.56 4.27
N GLU A 108 7.95 10.07 3.14
CA GLU A 108 7.68 10.89 1.96
C GLU A 108 6.55 11.90 2.18
N PHE A 109 5.53 11.53 2.95
CA PHE A 109 4.32 12.35 3.13
C PHE A 109 4.17 13.03 4.49
N GLN A 110 5.05 12.78 5.48
CA GLN A 110 4.92 13.35 6.83
C GLN A 110 4.91 14.89 6.83
N SER A 111 5.75 15.52 6.01
CA SER A 111 5.79 16.98 5.88
C SER A 111 4.53 17.57 5.22
N LYS A 112 3.78 16.74 4.49
CA LYS A 112 2.51 17.08 3.84
C LYS A 112 1.29 16.74 4.71
N GLY A 113 1.50 16.38 5.98
CA GLY A 113 0.44 16.04 6.93
C GLY A 113 0.01 14.58 6.83
N ALA A 114 0.89 13.64 7.17
CA ALA A 114 0.58 12.21 7.24
C ALA A 114 0.58 11.68 8.68
N VAL A 115 -0.16 10.60 8.89
CA VAL A 115 -0.09 9.71 10.05
C VAL A 115 0.21 8.29 9.59
N LEU A 116 0.89 7.52 10.45
CA LEU A 116 1.24 6.12 10.20
C LEU A 116 0.36 5.19 11.02
N LEU A 117 -0.07 4.08 10.40
CA LEU A 117 -0.87 3.04 11.02
C LEU A 117 -0.36 1.66 10.55
N ASN A 118 0.63 1.11 11.24
CA ASN A 118 1.19 -0.22 10.93
C ASN A 118 1.26 -1.10 12.19
N GLY A 119 1.79 -2.32 12.04
CA GLY A 119 1.85 -3.30 13.11
C GLY A 119 2.87 -3.00 14.23
N ASP A 120 3.80 -2.07 14.00
CA ASP A 120 4.89 -1.78 14.96
C ASP A 120 4.54 -0.65 15.93
N ILE A 121 3.47 0.13 15.66
CA ILE A 121 3.02 1.17 16.58
C ILE A 121 2.14 0.57 17.70
N ASP A 122 2.32 1.08 18.90
CA ASP A 122 1.50 0.69 20.04
C ASP A 122 0.04 1.19 19.94
N ILE A 123 -0.81 0.69 20.83
CA ILE A 123 -2.26 0.98 20.82
C ILE A 123 -2.53 2.48 21.04
N ASP A 124 -1.77 3.15 21.89
CA ASP A 124 -1.98 4.57 22.22
C ASP A 124 -1.56 5.45 21.05
N GLN A 125 -0.41 5.18 20.45
CA GLN A 125 0.06 5.85 19.22
C GLN A 125 -0.93 5.64 18.08
N ARG A 126 -1.47 4.43 17.94
CA ARG A 126 -2.48 4.08 16.95
C ARG A 126 -3.76 4.89 17.14
N ASN A 127 -4.31 4.92 18.35
CA ASN A 127 -5.52 5.67 18.67
C ASN A 127 -5.29 7.16 18.41
N HIS A 128 -4.14 7.70 18.79
CA HIS A 128 -3.76 9.08 18.53
C HIS A 128 -3.67 9.40 17.02
N ALA A 129 -3.06 8.51 16.23
CA ALA A 129 -2.97 8.66 14.78
C ALA A 129 -4.35 8.70 14.13
N ILE A 130 -5.26 7.80 14.55
CA ILE A 130 -6.64 7.73 14.05
C ILE A 130 -7.42 9.02 14.40
N GLU A 131 -7.33 9.48 15.65
CA GLU A 131 -8.00 10.70 16.08
C GLU A 131 -7.48 11.94 15.37
N ARG A 132 -6.17 12.06 15.18
CA ARG A 132 -5.57 13.12 14.38
C ARG A 132 -6.06 13.07 12.93
N PHE A 133 -6.06 11.90 12.32
CA PHE A 133 -6.58 11.76 10.96
C PHE A 133 -8.03 12.19 10.83
N LYS A 134 -8.86 11.87 11.84
CA LYS A 134 -10.29 12.24 11.81
C LYS A 134 -10.53 13.74 12.04
N LYS A 135 -9.80 14.36 12.97
CA LYS A 135 -10.14 15.69 13.51
C LYS A 135 -9.22 16.81 13.01
N ASP A 136 -7.95 16.52 12.77
CA ASP A 136 -6.98 17.55 12.38
C ASP A 136 -7.04 17.81 10.88
N LYS A 137 -7.41 19.04 10.49
CA LYS A 137 -7.46 19.47 9.08
C LYS A 137 -6.10 19.50 8.40
N LYS A 138 -4.99 19.58 9.18
CA LYS A 138 -3.63 19.57 8.65
C LYS A 138 -3.19 18.15 8.25
N ILE A 139 -3.88 17.11 8.74
CA ILE A 139 -3.59 15.73 8.40
C ILE A 139 -4.45 15.32 7.20
N LYS A 140 -3.81 15.19 6.04
CA LYS A 140 -4.45 14.77 4.79
C LYS A 140 -4.32 13.26 4.55
N PHE A 141 -3.18 12.66 4.95
CA PHE A 141 -2.84 11.29 4.60
C PHE A 141 -2.86 10.37 5.82
N MET A 142 -3.36 9.16 5.61
CA MET A 142 -3.14 8.01 6.50
C MET A 142 -2.41 6.94 5.71
N ILE A 143 -1.21 6.58 6.15
CA ILE A 143 -0.47 5.44 5.60
C ILE A 143 -0.77 4.25 6.48
N ALA A 144 -1.33 3.18 5.91
CA ALA A 144 -1.80 2.03 6.69
C ALA A 144 -1.40 0.70 6.07
N THR A 145 -1.13 -0.30 6.93
CA THR A 145 -1.00 -1.69 6.49
C THR A 145 -2.33 -2.44 6.62
N TYR A 146 -2.53 -3.50 5.80
CA TYR A 146 -3.77 -4.28 5.82
C TYR A 146 -4.08 -4.90 7.18
N GLY A 147 -3.06 -5.31 7.93
CA GLY A 147 -3.23 -5.87 9.27
C GLY A 147 -3.98 -4.93 10.21
N THR A 148 -3.75 -3.61 10.08
CA THR A 148 -4.41 -2.60 10.89
C THR A 148 -5.86 -2.32 10.46
N ALA A 149 -6.22 -2.69 9.22
CA ALA A 149 -7.59 -2.53 8.72
C ALA A 149 -8.58 -3.53 9.35
N LYS A 150 -8.11 -4.64 9.92
CA LYS A 150 -8.97 -5.71 10.48
C LYS A 150 -9.79 -5.27 11.69
N GLU A 151 -9.42 -4.22 12.39
CA GLU A 151 -10.03 -3.78 13.64
C GLU A 151 -11.28 -2.91 13.50
N GLY A 152 -12.05 -3.06 12.44
CA GLY A 152 -13.38 -2.46 12.34
C GLY A 152 -13.44 -0.94 12.24
N LEU A 153 -12.32 -0.26 12.00
CA LEU A 153 -12.20 1.20 11.91
C LEU A 153 -13.17 1.79 10.87
N THR A 154 -13.89 2.83 11.27
CA THR A 154 -14.66 3.66 10.34
C THR A 154 -13.86 4.92 10.02
N LEU A 155 -13.49 5.08 8.75
CA LEU A 155 -12.63 6.15 8.26
C LEU A 155 -13.32 6.97 7.12
N THR A 156 -14.62 7.15 7.23
CA THR A 156 -15.46 7.87 6.23
C THR A 156 -15.20 9.37 6.16
N VAL A 157 -14.28 9.88 6.96
CA VAL A 157 -13.69 11.22 6.77
C VAL A 157 -12.81 11.28 5.52
N ALA A 158 -12.32 10.13 5.05
CA ALA A 158 -11.62 9.99 3.77
C ALA A 158 -12.58 9.46 2.71
N ASN A 159 -12.35 9.88 1.48
CA ASN A 159 -13.08 9.40 0.31
C ASN A 159 -12.15 8.91 -0.81
N HIS A 160 -10.82 8.94 -0.59
CA HIS A 160 -9.83 8.38 -1.49
C HIS A 160 -9.08 7.23 -0.81
N SER A 161 -8.97 6.09 -1.50
CA SER A 161 -8.25 4.90 -1.06
C SER A 161 -7.29 4.45 -2.16
N ILE A 162 -5.99 4.57 -1.92
CA ILE A 162 -4.94 4.25 -2.87
C ILE A 162 -4.24 2.96 -2.43
N PHE A 163 -4.30 1.94 -3.26
CA PHE A 163 -3.66 0.65 -3.03
C PHE A 163 -2.26 0.65 -3.63
N PHE A 164 -1.31 1.24 -2.90
CA PHE A 164 0.09 1.30 -3.32
C PHE A 164 0.71 -0.10 -3.47
N GLU A 165 0.39 -1.01 -2.55
CA GLU A 165 0.70 -2.43 -2.65
C GLU A 165 -0.55 -3.24 -2.35
N ARG A 166 -0.68 -4.40 -2.99
CA ARG A 166 -1.73 -5.37 -2.69
C ARG A 166 -1.10 -6.68 -2.25
N ASN A 167 -1.73 -7.32 -1.25
CA ASN A 167 -1.49 -8.72 -0.94
C ASN A 167 -2.38 -9.63 -1.80
N PHE A 168 -2.25 -10.95 -1.65
CA PHE A 168 -3.07 -11.92 -2.35
C PHE A 168 -4.45 -12.14 -1.72
N SER A 169 -4.78 -11.47 -0.60
CA SER A 169 -6.05 -11.59 0.09
C SER A 169 -7.10 -10.65 -0.51
N LEU A 170 -8.06 -11.21 -1.22
CA LEU A 170 -9.22 -10.45 -1.68
C LEU A 170 -10.02 -9.88 -0.49
N ALA A 171 -10.10 -10.64 0.60
CA ALA A 171 -10.81 -10.21 1.82
C ALA A 171 -10.18 -8.94 2.41
N ASP A 172 -8.85 -8.89 2.55
CA ASP A 172 -8.15 -7.71 3.06
C ASP A 172 -8.38 -6.49 2.15
N TYR A 173 -8.34 -6.70 0.83
CA TYR A 173 -8.61 -5.65 -0.15
C TYR A 173 -10.03 -5.08 -0.04
N LEU A 174 -11.04 -5.95 0.05
CA LEU A 174 -12.42 -5.52 0.19
C LEU A 174 -12.66 -4.82 1.55
N GLN A 175 -12.11 -5.36 2.63
CA GLN A 175 -12.19 -4.73 3.95
C GLN A 175 -11.56 -3.34 3.97
N ALA A 176 -10.41 -3.17 3.32
CA ALA A 176 -9.74 -1.86 3.23
C ALA A 176 -10.60 -0.83 2.49
N GLN A 177 -11.26 -1.20 1.39
CA GLN A 177 -12.22 -0.33 0.70
C GLN A 177 -13.38 0.07 1.61
N ASP A 178 -13.90 -0.87 2.40
CA ASP A 178 -15.06 -0.65 3.26
C ASP A 178 -14.74 0.24 4.47
N ARG A 179 -13.47 0.62 4.71
CA ARG A 179 -13.11 1.63 5.74
C ARG A 179 -13.59 3.03 5.36
N ILE A 180 -13.58 3.36 4.07
CA ILE A 180 -14.05 4.66 3.57
C ILE A 180 -15.48 4.61 3.01
N HIS A 181 -15.98 3.42 2.67
CA HIS A 181 -17.30 3.24 2.04
C HIS A 181 -18.28 2.56 3.00
N ARG A 182 -18.83 3.32 3.92
CA ARG A 182 -19.81 2.91 4.94
C ARG A 182 -20.98 3.87 5.03
N ILE A 183 -21.99 3.54 5.82
CA ILE A 183 -23.26 4.28 5.99
C ILE A 183 -23.06 5.79 6.25
N SER A 184 -21.96 6.19 6.90
CA SER A 184 -21.63 7.58 7.18
C SER A 184 -20.89 8.30 6.05
N GLN A 185 -20.63 7.64 4.91
CA GLN A 185 -19.98 8.28 3.77
C GLN A 185 -20.99 9.08 2.95
N ASN A 186 -20.69 10.37 2.73
CA ASN A 186 -21.55 11.29 1.97
C ASN A 186 -20.92 11.72 0.64
N LYS A 187 -19.66 11.33 0.39
CA LYS A 187 -18.92 11.63 -0.85
C LYS A 187 -18.72 10.38 -1.69
N ILE A 188 -18.53 10.56 -2.99
CA ILE A 188 -18.08 9.48 -3.89
C ILE A 188 -16.75 8.93 -3.36
N SER A 189 -16.64 7.60 -3.29
CA SER A 189 -15.42 6.92 -2.86
C SER A 189 -14.56 6.54 -4.06
N TYR A 190 -13.36 7.09 -4.15
CA TYR A 190 -12.40 6.82 -5.22
C TYR A 190 -11.39 5.74 -4.79
N ILE A 191 -11.27 4.69 -5.59
CA ILE A 191 -10.41 3.54 -5.34
C ILE A 191 -9.37 3.46 -6.46
N TYR A 192 -8.10 3.67 -6.10
CA TYR A 192 -6.97 3.64 -7.04
C TYR A 192 -6.19 2.33 -6.87
N ASN A 193 -5.96 1.61 -8.00
CA ASN A 193 -5.28 0.31 -8.05
C ASN A 193 -4.08 0.31 -8.98
#